data_b6300a54286b8194ccf6067d29825d04
#
_entry.id   b6300a54286b8194ccf6067d29825d04
#
_cell.length_a   1.000
_cell.length_b   1.000
_cell.length_c   1.000
_cell.angle_alpha   90.00
_cell.angle_beta   90.00
_cell.angle_gamma   90.00
#
_symmetry.space_group_name_H-M   'P 1'
#
loop_
_entity.id
_entity.type
_entity.pdbx_description
1 polymer ?
#
loop_
_entity_poly.entity_id
_entity_poly.type
_entity_poly.pdbx_seq_one_letter_code
_entity_poly.pdbx_strand_id
1 'polypeptide(L)'
;GAIGHRIVQGAEFFTKSEIVTDAIIDKIEEIAPLAPVHNLAHVQGLRSAKKVFGADVPNVVVFDTTFHQTMPPKAYMYGVPYEMYEKYAIRRYGAHGTSHRYVSMAAAKFLGKDPAELKMVTCHLGNGSSITAVAASAWTPAWA
;
A
#
# COMPACT_ATOMS: atom_id res chain seq x y z
N GLY A 1 12.53 0.66 -20.69
CA GLY A 1 12.40 0.18 -19.33
C GLY A 1 11.50 1.08 -18.50
N ALA A 2 11.22 0.71 -17.25
CA ALA A 2 10.45 1.50 -16.29
C ALA A 2 11.07 1.32 -14.89
N ILE A 3 10.76 2.23 -13.98
CA ILE A 3 11.25 2.20 -12.59
C ILE A 3 10.06 2.00 -11.66
N GLY A 4 10.09 0.94 -10.84
CA GLY A 4 9.11 0.68 -9.80
C GLY A 4 9.60 1.20 -8.45
N HIS A 5 8.76 1.93 -7.74
CA HIS A 5 9.03 2.45 -6.42
C HIS A 5 8.03 1.90 -5.41
N ARG A 6 8.52 1.32 -4.33
CA ARG A 6 7.70 0.99 -3.16
C ARG A 6 7.51 2.23 -2.30
N ILE A 7 6.27 2.52 -1.92
CA ILE A 7 5.90 3.59 -0.99
C ILE A 7 5.18 2.96 0.20
N VAL A 8 5.62 3.27 1.41
CA VAL A 8 5.04 2.65 2.62
C VAL A 8 3.63 3.15 2.90
N GLN A 9 3.39 4.47 2.83
CA GLN A 9 2.09 5.03 3.21
C GLN A 9 1.44 5.75 2.03
N GLY A 10 0.24 5.29 1.66
CA GLY A 10 -0.61 5.89 0.63
C GLY A 10 -1.86 6.59 1.18
N ALA A 11 -2.07 6.55 2.51
CA ALA A 11 -3.26 7.05 3.19
C ALA A 11 -4.55 6.45 2.59
N GLU A 12 -5.64 7.17 2.66
CA GLU A 12 -6.89 6.83 1.97
C GLU A 12 -6.90 7.31 0.51
N PHE A 13 -5.88 8.07 0.13
CA PHE A 13 -5.79 8.73 -1.16
C PHE A 13 -5.36 7.77 -2.28
N PHE A 14 -4.33 6.96 -2.03
CA PHE A 14 -3.80 6.05 -3.05
C PHE A 14 -4.39 4.65 -2.91
N THR A 15 -5.36 4.35 -3.76
CA THR A 15 -6.08 3.06 -3.79
C THR A 15 -5.55 2.07 -4.84
N LYS A 16 -4.61 2.50 -5.67
CA LYS A 16 -3.96 1.71 -6.73
C LYS A 16 -2.54 2.20 -6.99
N SER A 17 -1.80 1.48 -7.83
CA SER A 17 -0.51 1.94 -8.35
C SER A 17 -0.71 3.13 -9.29
N GLU A 18 0.20 4.10 -9.28
CA GLU A 18 0.10 5.30 -10.09
C GLU A 18 1.40 5.56 -10.87
N ILE A 19 1.26 6.17 -12.06
CA ILE A 19 2.41 6.72 -12.79
C ILE A 19 2.83 8.00 -12.10
N VAL A 20 4.12 8.14 -11.84
CA VAL A 20 4.68 9.27 -11.09
C VAL A 20 4.59 10.56 -11.89
N THR A 21 3.90 11.53 -11.33
CA THR A 21 3.90 12.94 -11.74
C THR A 21 4.38 13.81 -10.57
N ASP A 22 4.64 15.09 -10.80
CA ASP A 22 5.00 16.00 -9.71
C ASP A 22 3.86 16.09 -8.67
N ALA A 23 2.61 16.11 -9.10
CA ALA A 23 1.44 16.11 -8.22
C ALA A 23 1.36 14.83 -7.34
N ILE A 24 1.77 13.67 -7.87
CA ILE A 24 1.85 12.44 -7.08
C ILE A 24 2.96 12.53 -6.03
N ILE A 25 4.12 13.08 -6.40
CA ILE A 25 5.24 13.28 -5.45
C ILE A 25 4.82 14.23 -4.32
N ASP A 26 4.22 15.35 -4.66
CA ASP A 26 3.75 16.35 -3.71
C ASP A 26 2.70 15.78 -2.76
N LYS A 27 1.79 14.93 -3.27
CA LYS A 27 0.80 14.26 -2.43
C LYS A 27 1.43 13.22 -1.49
N ILE A 28 2.45 12.47 -1.93
CA ILE A 28 3.20 11.55 -1.06
C ILE A 28 3.93 12.34 0.04
N GLU A 29 4.44 13.52 -0.25
CA GLU A 29 5.07 14.41 0.73
C GLU A 29 4.04 14.97 1.72
N GLU A 30 2.87 15.42 1.25
CA GLU A 30 1.76 15.92 2.08
C GLU A 30 1.32 14.89 3.15
N ILE A 31 1.21 13.62 2.77
CA ILE A 31 0.81 12.55 3.68
C ILE A 31 1.96 11.95 4.50
N ALA A 32 3.19 12.45 4.35
CA ALA A 32 4.37 11.96 5.06
C ALA A 32 4.23 11.97 6.60
N PRO A 33 3.47 12.86 7.25
CA PRO A 33 3.25 12.78 8.70
C PRO A 33 2.70 11.44 9.20
N LEU A 34 2.02 10.65 8.35
CA LEU A 34 1.54 9.31 8.68
C LEU A 34 2.66 8.24 8.69
N ALA A 35 3.79 8.50 8.01
CA ALA A 35 4.98 7.64 7.98
C ALA A 35 6.24 8.47 7.74
N PRO A 36 6.63 9.36 8.67
CA PRO A 36 7.64 10.38 8.43
C PRO A 36 9.03 9.81 8.13
N VAL A 37 9.36 8.67 8.73
CA VAL A 37 10.67 8.00 8.51
C VAL A 37 10.80 7.45 7.08
N HIS A 38 9.70 6.98 6.50
CA HIS A 38 9.70 6.32 5.19
C HIS A 38 9.34 7.27 4.04
N ASN A 39 8.22 7.96 4.13
CA ASN A 39 7.68 8.71 2.99
C ASN A 39 8.59 9.85 2.54
N LEU A 40 9.26 10.55 3.46
CA LEU A 40 10.21 11.61 3.08
C LEU A 40 11.40 11.04 2.29
N ALA A 41 11.92 9.88 2.70
CA ALA A 41 12.98 9.20 1.96
C ALA A 41 12.50 8.72 0.58
N HIS A 42 11.25 8.26 0.49
CA HIS A 42 10.65 7.88 -0.79
C HIS A 42 10.51 9.06 -1.76
N VAL A 43 10.04 10.21 -1.28
CA VAL A 43 9.97 11.47 -2.07
C VAL A 43 11.34 11.84 -2.61
N GLN A 44 12.37 11.76 -1.78
CA GLN A 44 13.73 12.03 -2.20
C GLN A 44 14.21 11.06 -3.28
N GLY A 45 13.89 9.76 -3.14
CA GLY A 45 14.19 8.74 -4.13
C GLY A 45 13.48 8.98 -5.47
N LEU A 46 12.20 9.35 -5.44
CA LEU A 46 11.41 9.68 -6.62
C LEU A 46 11.99 10.89 -7.37
N ARG A 47 12.28 11.96 -6.67
CA ARG A 47 12.90 13.18 -7.25
C ARG A 47 14.26 12.87 -7.86
N SER A 48 15.06 12.05 -7.17
CA SER A 48 16.38 11.62 -7.67
C SER A 48 16.26 10.74 -8.93
N ALA A 49 15.35 9.80 -8.95
CA ALA A 49 15.11 8.95 -10.12
C ALA A 49 14.71 9.77 -11.35
N LYS A 50 13.78 10.72 -11.20
CA LYS A 50 13.41 11.66 -12.30
C LYS A 50 14.61 12.45 -12.81
N LYS A 51 15.46 12.93 -11.89
CA LYS A 51 16.65 13.72 -12.26
C LYS A 51 17.68 12.90 -13.01
N VAL A 52 17.91 11.65 -12.60
CA VAL A 52 18.98 10.80 -13.15
C VAL A 52 18.55 10.14 -14.47
N PHE A 53 17.33 9.63 -14.54
CA PHE A 53 16.87 8.83 -15.67
C PHE A 53 16.06 9.64 -16.70
N GLY A 54 15.71 10.89 -16.37
CA GLY A 54 14.93 11.77 -17.25
C GLY A 54 13.42 11.51 -17.20
N ALA A 55 12.68 12.40 -17.85
CA ALA A 55 11.20 12.36 -17.85
C ALA A 55 10.62 11.25 -18.74
N ASP A 56 11.40 10.75 -19.71
CA ASP A 56 10.94 9.74 -20.67
C ASP A 56 10.92 8.32 -20.10
N VAL A 57 11.56 8.11 -18.94
CA VAL A 57 11.54 6.81 -18.26
C VAL A 57 10.35 6.77 -17.29
N PRO A 58 9.33 5.93 -17.58
CA PRO A 58 8.17 5.83 -16.70
C PRO A 58 8.59 5.38 -15.29
N ASN A 59 8.14 6.12 -14.30
CA ASN A 59 8.25 5.77 -12.90
C ASN A 59 6.86 5.38 -12.38
N VAL A 60 6.75 4.29 -11.64
CA VAL A 60 5.50 3.77 -11.08
C VAL A 60 5.64 3.62 -9.58
N VAL A 61 4.67 4.13 -8.82
CA VAL A 61 4.59 3.95 -7.36
C VAL A 61 3.60 2.85 -7.02
N VAL A 62 3.99 2.01 -6.06
CA VAL A 62 3.17 0.94 -5.48
C VAL A 62 3.16 1.12 -3.97
N PHE A 63 1.98 1.16 -3.37
CA PHE A 63 1.83 1.49 -1.95
C PHE A 63 1.57 0.24 -1.10
N ASP A 64 2.23 0.14 0.04
CA ASP A 64 2.02 -0.95 1.01
C ASP A 64 0.59 -0.99 1.53
N THR A 65 -0.07 0.16 1.61
CA THR A 65 -1.44 0.30 2.13
C THR A 65 -2.51 -0.08 1.12
N THR A 66 -2.20 -0.16 -0.15
CA THR A 66 -3.21 -0.33 -1.21
C THR A 66 -3.92 -1.69 -1.13
N PHE A 67 -3.22 -2.77 -0.85
CA PHE A 67 -3.84 -4.11 -0.68
C PHE A 67 -4.89 -4.15 0.42
N HIS A 68 -4.77 -3.26 1.41
CA HIS A 68 -5.64 -3.19 2.57
C HIS A 68 -6.82 -2.21 2.42
N GLN A 69 -7.00 -1.59 1.27
CA GLN A 69 -8.08 -0.61 1.05
C GLN A 69 -9.48 -1.24 1.04
N THR A 70 -9.57 -2.57 0.93
CA THR A 70 -10.83 -3.31 1.04
C THR A 70 -11.30 -3.55 2.47
N MET A 71 -10.53 -3.14 3.50
CA MET A 71 -10.96 -3.26 4.89
C MET A 71 -12.25 -2.47 5.13
N PRO A 72 -13.29 -3.09 5.73
CA PRO A 72 -14.50 -2.36 6.10
C PRO A 72 -14.26 -1.43 7.30
N PRO A 73 -15.07 -0.38 7.52
CA PRO A 73 -14.91 0.57 8.62
C PRO A 73 -14.72 -0.09 9.99
N LYS A 74 -15.47 -1.13 10.30
CA LYS A 74 -15.32 -1.90 11.54
C LYS A 74 -13.93 -2.54 11.74
N ALA A 75 -13.15 -2.69 10.67
CA ALA A 75 -11.80 -3.29 10.72
C ALA A 75 -10.69 -2.24 10.73
N TYR A 76 -10.93 -1.06 10.18
CA TYR A 76 -9.91 0.00 10.17
C TYR A 76 -10.09 1.07 11.24
N MET A 77 -11.29 1.26 11.78
CA MET A 77 -11.53 2.25 12.84
C MET A 77 -11.02 1.74 14.18
N TYR A 78 -10.37 2.62 14.93
CA TYR A 78 -9.97 2.36 16.30
C TYR A 78 -11.06 2.79 17.30
N GLY A 79 -11.05 2.17 18.49
CA GLY A 79 -11.96 2.52 19.59
C GLY A 79 -11.54 3.80 20.32
N VAL A 80 -11.31 4.87 19.57
CA VAL A 80 -10.98 6.23 20.06
C VAL A 80 -12.07 7.20 19.59
N PRO A 81 -12.15 8.42 20.16
CA PRO A 81 -13.11 9.41 19.67
C PRO A 81 -13.04 9.57 18.15
N TYR A 82 -14.21 9.60 17.48
CA TYR A 82 -14.30 9.63 16.02
C TYR A 82 -13.61 10.84 15.39
N GLU A 83 -13.56 11.94 16.12
CA GLU A 83 -12.85 13.17 15.74
C GLU A 83 -11.34 12.95 15.47
N MET A 84 -10.75 11.94 16.09
CA MET A 84 -9.35 11.59 15.82
C MET A 84 -9.17 11.05 14.39
N TYR A 85 -10.14 10.32 13.90
CA TYR A 85 -10.16 9.91 12.50
C TYR A 85 -10.42 11.11 11.57
N GLU A 86 -11.45 11.92 11.85
CA GLU A 86 -11.81 13.03 10.98
C GLU A 86 -10.73 14.10 10.85
N LYS A 87 -10.08 14.46 11.98
CA LYS A 87 -9.08 15.54 12.00
C LYS A 87 -7.66 15.08 11.66
N TYR A 88 -7.32 13.85 12.02
CA TYR A 88 -5.92 13.39 11.98
C TYR A 88 -5.73 12.11 11.17
N ALA A 89 -6.78 11.60 10.52
CA ALA A 89 -6.77 10.37 9.76
C ALA A 89 -6.24 9.15 10.58
N ILE A 90 -6.53 9.15 11.90
CA ILE A 90 -6.11 8.06 12.79
C ILE A 90 -7.02 6.85 12.57
N ARG A 91 -6.48 5.87 11.85
CA ARG A 91 -7.11 4.59 11.53
C ARG A 91 -6.05 3.55 11.23
N ARG A 92 -6.46 2.29 11.10
CA ARG A 92 -5.59 1.23 10.54
C ARG A 92 -5.52 1.39 9.03
N TYR A 93 -4.31 1.39 8.49
CA TYR A 93 -4.05 1.41 7.05
C TYR A 93 -3.57 0.06 6.51
N GLY A 94 -2.94 -0.75 7.35
CA GLY A 94 -2.22 -1.94 6.95
C GLY A 94 -0.79 -1.63 6.46
N ALA A 95 0.02 -2.67 6.35
CA ALA A 95 1.41 -2.57 5.91
C ALA A 95 1.80 -3.80 5.08
N HIS A 96 2.92 -3.70 4.36
CA HIS A 96 3.49 -4.78 3.56
C HIS A 96 2.49 -5.39 2.56
N GLY A 97 1.59 -4.58 2.02
CA GLY A 97 0.48 -5.05 1.18
C GLY A 97 0.94 -5.79 -0.06
N THR A 98 2.02 -5.35 -0.69
CA THR A 98 2.63 -6.05 -1.84
C THR A 98 3.06 -7.47 -1.47
N SER A 99 3.65 -7.65 -0.29
CA SER A 99 4.05 -8.97 0.22
C SER A 99 2.84 -9.85 0.52
N HIS A 100 1.85 -9.33 1.26
CA HIS A 100 0.63 -10.07 1.58
C HIS A 100 -0.14 -10.50 0.34
N ARG A 101 -0.24 -9.61 -0.65
CA ARG A 101 -0.84 -9.92 -1.95
C ARG A 101 -0.09 -11.04 -2.66
N TYR A 102 1.23 -10.91 -2.80
CA TYR A 102 2.04 -11.90 -3.50
C TYR A 102 1.97 -13.28 -2.83
N VAL A 103 2.19 -13.33 -1.51
CA VAL A 103 2.22 -14.60 -0.76
C VAL A 103 0.87 -15.31 -0.82
N SER A 104 -0.23 -14.58 -0.66
CA SER A 104 -1.56 -15.17 -0.71
C SER A 104 -1.91 -15.71 -2.11
N MET A 105 -1.54 -15.00 -3.17
CA MET A 105 -1.71 -15.49 -4.55
C MET A 105 -0.84 -16.71 -4.84
N ALA A 106 0.42 -16.68 -4.41
CA ALA A 106 1.35 -17.79 -4.58
C ALA A 106 0.86 -19.04 -3.84
N ALA A 107 0.34 -18.87 -2.62
CA ALA A 107 -0.23 -19.96 -1.84
C ALA A 107 -1.47 -20.57 -2.52
N ALA A 108 -2.39 -19.74 -3.01
CA ALA A 108 -3.56 -20.20 -3.75
C ALA A 108 -3.17 -21.00 -4.99
N LYS A 109 -2.22 -20.49 -5.77
CA LYS A 109 -1.66 -21.17 -6.94
C LYS A 109 -1.03 -22.51 -6.58
N PHE A 110 -0.24 -22.55 -5.51
CA PHE A 110 0.41 -23.79 -5.03
C PHE A 110 -0.61 -24.85 -4.60
N LEU A 111 -1.72 -24.42 -3.99
CA LEU A 111 -2.83 -25.30 -3.58
C LEU A 111 -3.75 -25.70 -4.75
N GLY A 112 -3.58 -25.11 -5.94
CA GLY A 112 -4.48 -25.33 -7.08
C GLY A 112 -5.91 -24.84 -6.83
N LYS A 113 -6.09 -23.78 -6.04
CA LYS A 113 -7.39 -23.22 -5.62
C LYS A 113 -7.57 -21.79 -6.12
N ASP A 114 -8.84 -21.41 -6.33
CA ASP A 114 -9.18 -20.01 -6.56
C ASP A 114 -8.91 -19.19 -5.28
N PRO A 115 -8.13 -18.11 -5.34
CA PRO A 115 -7.93 -17.21 -4.21
C PRO A 115 -9.23 -16.75 -3.55
N ALA A 116 -10.28 -16.52 -4.33
CA ALA A 116 -11.58 -16.05 -3.85
C ALA A 116 -12.29 -17.07 -2.93
N GLU A 117 -11.95 -18.35 -3.02
CA GLU A 117 -12.52 -19.41 -2.18
C GLU A 117 -11.75 -19.60 -0.87
N LEU A 118 -10.58 -18.96 -0.75
CA LEU A 118 -9.68 -19.15 0.39
C LEU A 118 -9.85 -18.09 1.47
N LYS A 119 -9.74 -18.54 2.71
CA LYS A 119 -9.50 -17.69 3.88
C LYS A 119 -8.09 -18.01 4.36
N MET A 120 -7.23 -17.02 4.34
CA MET A 120 -5.82 -17.19 4.67
C MET A 120 -5.39 -16.20 5.75
N VAL A 121 -4.37 -16.58 6.50
CA VAL A 121 -3.59 -15.65 7.33
C VAL A 121 -2.19 -15.63 6.74
N THR A 122 -1.74 -14.46 6.35
CA THR A 122 -0.39 -14.25 5.83
C THR A 122 0.46 -13.50 6.83
N CYS A 123 1.69 -13.94 7.02
CA CYS A 123 2.64 -13.36 7.97
C CYS A 123 3.84 -12.83 7.19
N HIS A 124 4.09 -11.53 7.30
CA HIS A 124 5.31 -10.89 6.86
C HIS A 124 6.17 -10.64 8.09
N LEU A 125 7.23 -11.42 8.26
CA LEU A 125 8.08 -11.40 9.46
C LEU A 125 9.51 -11.02 9.07
N GLY A 126 9.88 -9.79 9.34
CA GLY A 126 11.19 -9.24 9.08
C GLY A 126 11.55 -8.22 10.16
N ASN A 127 12.38 -7.24 9.83
CA ASN A 127 12.66 -6.11 10.72
C ASN A 127 11.36 -5.34 11.07
N GLY A 128 10.49 -5.11 10.07
CA GLY A 128 9.08 -4.81 10.30
C GLY A 128 8.25 -6.08 10.20
N SER A 129 7.17 -6.19 10.98
CA SER A 129 6.31 -7.37 10.99
C SER A 129 4.84 -6.99 10.86
N SER A 130 4.08 -7.79 10.12
CA SER A 130 2.63 -7.67 10.02
C SER A 130 1.97 -9.01 9.77
N ILE A 131 0.72 -9.14 10.24
CA ILE A 131 -0.12 -10.31 10.02
C ILE A 131 -1.44 -9.83 9.43
N THR A 132 -1.89 -10.49 8.36
CA THR A 132 -3.09 -10.08 7.63
C THR A 132 -4.02 -11.27 7.41
N ALA A 133 -5.29 -11.09 7.76
CA ALA A 133 -6.35 -11.98 7.37
C ALA A 133 -6.81 -11.62 5.94
N VAL A 134 -6.69 -12.56 5.01
CA VAL A 134 -7.03 -12.40 3.60
C VAL A 134 -8.26 -13.25 3.30
N ALA A 135 -9.30 -12.65 2.77
CA ALA A 135 -10.54 -13.32 2.37
C ALA A 135 -10.98 -12.82 0.97
N ALA A 136 -12.06 -13.38 0.45
CA ALA A 136 -12.57 -13.08 -0.90
C ALA A 136 -12.67 -11.57 -1.23
N SER A 137 -13.03 -10.74 -0.26
CA SER A 137 -13.12 -9.28 -0.44
C SER A 137 -11.79 -8.59 -0.76
N ALA A 138 -10.65 -9.23 -0.45
CA ALA A 138 -9.33 -8.71 -0.79
C ALA A 138 -8.96 -8.91 -2.28
N TRP A 139 -9.75 -9.73 -3.01
CA TRP A 139 -9.50 -10.11 -4.40
C TRP A 139 -10.38 -9.35 -5.41
N THR A 140 -11.08 -8.32 -4.96
CA THR A 140 -11.89 -7.49 -5.87
C THR A 140 -11.01 -6.80 -6.91
N PRO A 141 -11.48 -6.65 -8.16
CA PRO A 141 -10.64 -6.31 -9.33
C PRO A 141 -10.10 -4.87 -9.39
N ALA A 142 -9.98 -4.17 -8.29
CA ALA A 142 -9.27 -2.89 -8.23
C ALA A 142 -7.77 -2.98 -8.64
N TRP A 143 -7.33 -4.18 -9.05
CA TRP A 143 -5.95 -4.51 -9.45
C TRP A 143 -5.82 -5.04 -10.88
N ALA A 144 -6.91 -5.15 -11.59
CA ALA A 144 -6.90 -5.55 -13.00
C ALA A 144 -6.60 -4.37 -13.92
#